data_21ccac089a6b438c2b2e7833089766e9
#
_entry.id   21ccac089a6b438c2b2e7833089766e9
#
_cell.length_a   1.000
_cell.length_b   1.000
_cell.length_c   1.000
_cell.angle_alpha   90.00
_cell.angle_beta   90.00
_cell.angle_gamma   90.00
#
_symmetry.space_group_name_H-M   'P 1'
#
loop_
_entity.id
_entity.type
_entity.pdbx_description
1 polymer ?
#
loop_
_entity_poly.entity_id
_entity_poly.type
_entity_poly.pdbx_seq_one_letter_code
_entity_poly.pdbx_strand_id
1 'polypeptide(L)'
;MRFLSNFNEKEENERRSKPVASSVSQKLADYDVHTETLTVSQNSTYAGKALKDIPFRAETGANIIKITRGSMNMIVPSGDVSLFPGDQMLAVGTSAQLESLRNMMACAVAPEIQDSGNSFKIVPEALTEESFLTGKTLRGTNLRKYHCMVISVLRGSEFITNPEPDFRFQAGDTVWIAGNLAELETV
;
A
#
# COMPACT_ATOMS: atom_id res chain seq x y z
N MET A 1 6.09 6.59 34.33
CA MET A 1 5.02 7.48 33.86
C MET A 1 5.41 8.95 34.01
N ARG A 2 6.63 9.32 33.57
CA ARG A 2 7.17 10.71 33.72
C ARG A 2 7.87 11.21 32.46
N PHE A 3 7.63 10.56 31.31
CA PHE A 3 8.35 10.87 30.06
C PHE A 3 7.54 11.73 29.07
N LEU A 4 6.25 11.95 29.33
CA LEU A 4 5.37 12.71 28.43
C LEU A 4 4.93 14.08 28.94
N SER A 5 5.23 14.43 30.20
CA SER A 5 4.75 15.70 30.78
C SER A 5 5.59 16.92 30.44
N ASN A 6 6.84 16.75 29.97
CA ASN A 6 7.70 17.89 29.61
C ASN A 6 7.60 18.33 28.15
N PHE A 7 6.75 17.69 27.35
CA PHE A 7 6.58 18.03 25.94
C PHE A 7 5.51 19.11 25.68
N ASN A 8 4.62 19.33 26.66
CA ASN A 8 3.42 20.16 26.44
C ASN A 8 3.52 21.64 26.83
N GLU A 9 4.49 22.03 27.66
CA GLU A 9 4.51 23.42 28.17
C GLU A 9 5.36 24.43 27.36
N LYS A 10 6.18 23.92 26.41
CA LYS A 10 7.03 24.81 25.57
C LYS A 10 6.45 25.08 24.18
N GLU A 11 5.40 24.39 23.78
CA GLU A 11 4.85 24.47 22.41
C GLU A 11 3.64 25.37 22.25
N GLU A 12 3.06 25.91 23.31
CA GLU A 12 1.86 26.74 23.17
C GLU A 12 2.13 28.17 22.70
N ASN A 13 3.39 28.65 22.72
CA ASN A 13 3.71 30.03 22.42
C ASN A 13 4.35 30.28 21.02
N GLU A 14 4.58 29.21 20.21
CA GLU A 14 5.14 29.32 18.83
C GLU A 14 4.17 28.93 17.70
N ARG A 15 2.88 28.75 17.99
CA ARG A 15 1.86 28.39 17.01
C ARG A 15 1.35 29.54 16.15
N ARG A 16 2.27 30.31 15.55
CA ARG A 16 1.96 31.08 14.33
C ARG A 16 3.11 30.92 13.34
N SER A 17 2.84 30.10 12.28
CA SER A 17 3.62 29.97 11.04
C SER A 17 4.87 29.11 11.07
N LYS A 18 4.68 27.76 10.88
CA LYS A 18 5.50 26.90 9.98
C LYS A 18 4.98 25.45 10.06
N PRO A 19 4.96 24.65 9.00
CA PRO A 19 4.46 23.28 9.08
C PRO A 19 5.37 22.46 10.01
N VAL A 20 4.78 21.91 11.06
CA VAL A 20 5.45 21.13 12.13
C VAL A 20 6.24 19.93 11.58
N ALA A 21 5.90 19.44 10.38
CA ALA A 21 6.59 18.35 9.71
C ALA A 21 8.06 18.67 9.36
N SER A 22 8.42 19.93 9.12
CA SER A 22 9.78 20.31 8.71
C SER A 22 10.80 20.33 9.86
N SER A 23 10.36 20.63 11.08
CA SER A 23 11.25 20.74 12.24
C SER A 23 11.65 19.39 12.85
N VAL A 24 10.75 18.41 12.79
CA VAL A 24 11.01 17.05 13.28
C VAL A 24 11.93 16.31 12.31
N SER A 25 11.66 16.41 11.00
CA SER A 25 12.50 15.79 9.97
C SER A 25 13.92 16.33 9.99
N GLN A 26 14.10 17.64 10.25
CA GLN A 26 15.41 18.28 10.31
C GLN A 26 16.20 17.83 11.54
N LYS A 27 15.56 17.68 12.70
CA LYS A 27 16.21 17.16 13.92
C LYS A 27 16.59 15.69 13.81
N LEU A 28 15.82 14.89 13.08
CA LEU A 28 16.14 13.48 12.84
C LEU A 28 17.32 13.31 11.86
N ALA A 29 17.47 14.22 10.90
CA ALA A 29 18.59 14.21 9.95
C ALA A 29 19.95 14.40 10.65
N ASP A 30 20.02 15.16 11.76
CA ASP A 30 21.23 15.33 12.56
C ASP A 30 21.73 14.02 13.20
N TYR A 31 20.85 13.01 13.29
CA TYR A 31 21.17 11.67 13.81
C TYR A 31 21.21 10.59 12.70
N ASP A 32 21.33 11.00 11.42
CA ASP A 32 21.26 10.10 10.24
C ASP A 32 19.97 9.24 10.25
N VAL A 33 18.84 9.81 10.67
CA VAL A 33 17.54 9.15 10.64
C VAL A 33 16.65 9.81 9.61
N HIS A 34 16.31 9.08 8.57
CA HIS A 34 15.54 9.55 7.43
C HIS A 34 14.27 8.72 7.26
N THR A 35 13.37 9.24 6.45
CA THR A 35 12.17 8.50 6.03
C THR A 35 12.14 8.41 4.51
N GLU A 36 11.67 7.29 4.00
CA GLU A 36 11.50 7.06 2.57
C GLU A 36 10.17 6.35 2.29
N THR A 37 9.52 6.75 1.20
CA THR A 37 8.30 6.08 0.74
C THR A 37 8.65 5.17 -0.44
N LEU A 38 8.35 3.88 -0.29
CA LEU A 38 8.54 2.86 -1.31
C LEU A 38 7.20 2.30 -1.72
N THR A 39 7.01 2.06 -3.02
CA THR A 39 5.77 1.48 -3.54
C THR A 39 5.98 0.01 -3.86
N VAL A 40 5.03 -0.84 -3.44
CA VAL A 40 5.01 -2.26 -3.79
C VAL A 40 4.68 -2.39 -5.28
N SER A 41 5.63 -2.90 -6.05
CA SER A 41 5.44 -3.13 -7.49
C SER A 41 4.37 -4.19 -7.75
N GLN A 42 3.72 -4.12 -8.90
CA GLN A 42 2.76 -5.13 -9.36
C GLN A 42 3.40 -6.53 -9.47
N ASN A 43 4.67 -6.59 -9.86
CA ASN A 43 5.43 -7.82 -10.02
C ASN A 43 6.27 -8.16 -8.78
N SER A 44 5.98 -7.54 -7.63
CA SER A 44 6.73 -7.78 -6.40
C SER A 44 6.49 -9.20 -5.87
N THR A 45 7.57 -9.93 -5.57
CA THR A 45 7.51 -11.24 -4.90
C THR A 45 7.01 -11.12 -3.45
N TYR A 46 6.89 -9.91 -2.92
CA TYR A 46 6.32 -9.62 -1.60
C TYR A 46 4.81 -9.38 -1.64
N ALA A 47 4.22 -9.22 -2.82
CA ALA A 47 2.78 -9.10 -2.96
C ALA A 47 2.07 -10.35 -2.40
N GLY A 48 1.05 -10.15 -1.55
CA GLY A 48 0.33 -11.21 -0.85
C GLY A 48 0.99 -11.75 0.42
N LYS A 49 2.26 -11.40 0.70
CA LYS A 49 2.94 -11.83 1.93
C LYS A 49 2.63 -10.90 3.10
N ALA A 50 2.51 -11.46 4.30
CA ALA A 50 2.39 -10.67 5.51
C ALA A 50 3.74 -10.04 5.89
N LEU A 51 3.72 -8.85 6.52
CA LEU A 51 4.95 -8.14 6.93
C LEU A 51 5.87 -9.00 7.80
N LYS A 52 5.31 -9.85 8.68
CA LYS A 52 6.08 -10.77 9.53
C LYS A 52 6.87 -11.82 8.75
N ASP A 53 6.40 -12.17 7.54
CA ASP A 53 7.00 -13.19 6.68
C ASP A 53 8.06 -12.61 5.75
N ILE A 54 8.26 -11.27 5.79
CA ILE A 54 9.25 -10.54 5.01
C ILE A 54 10.31 -9.99 5.97
N PRO A 55 11.58 -10.39 5.84
CA PRO A 55 12.61 -10.04 6.81
C PRO A 55 13.16 -8.61 6.63
N PHE A 56 12.29 -7.62 6.36
CA PHE A 56 12.69 -6.22 6.14
C PHE A 56 13.63 -5.72 7.24
N ARG A 57 13.19 -5.80 8.50
CA ARG A 57 13.97 -5.31 9.62
C ARG A 57 15.24 -6.12 9.86
N ALA A 58 15.18 -7.44 9.68
CA ALA A 58 16.31 -8.32 9.92
C ALA A 58 17.42 -8.13 8.89
N GLU A 59 17.06 -7.92 7.63
CA GLU A 59 18.03 -7.79 6.53
C GLU A 59 18.50 -6.35 6.30
N THR A 60 17.63 -5.36 6.55
CA THR A 60 17.96 -3.97 6.21
C THR A 60 18.15 -3.07 7.44
N GLY A 61 17.62 -3.46 8.60
CA GLY A 61 17.54 -2.62 9.79
C GLY A 61 16.50 -1.50 9.71
N ALA A 62 15.86 -1.26 8.56
CA ALA A 62 14.81 -0.28 8.40
C ALA A 62 13.48 -0.76 9.00
N ASN A 63 12.65 0.17 9.45
CA ASN A 63 11.31 -0.13 10.00
C ASN A 63 10.22 0.48 9.13
N ILE A 64 9.18 -0.29 8.84
CA ILE A 64 7.97 0.20 8.17
C ILE A 64 7.05 0.81 9.22
N ILE A 65 6.81 2.12 9.14
CA ILE A 65 6.02 2.87 10.12
C ILE A 65 4.62 3.23 9.63
N LYS A 66 4.38 3.17 8.32
CA LYS A 66 3.05 3.40 7.75
C LYS A 66 2.92 2.65 6.43
N ILE A 67 1.73 2.14 6.16
CA ILE A 67 1.32 1.67 4.84
C ILE A 67 0.10 2.47 4.42
N THR A 68 0.16 3.06 3.22
CA THR A 68 -0.97 3.73 2.57
C THR A 68 -1.47 2.86 1.44
N ARG A 69 -2.74 2.48 1.49
CA ARG A 69 -3.44 1.67 0.49
C ARG A 69 -4.68 2.40 0.03
N GLY A 70 -4.66 2.95 -1.18
CA GLY A 70 -5.72 3.85 -1.62
C GLY A 70 -5.88 5.03 -0.64
N SER A 71 -7.07 5.19 -0.07
CA SER A 71 -7.35 6.21 0.95
C SER A 71 -7.03 5.77 2.40
N MET A 72 -6.76 4.48 2.61
CA MET A 72 -6.52 3.93 3.96
C MET A 72 -5.06 4.11 4.38
N ASN A 73 -4.87 4.60 5.62
CA ASN A 73 -3.57 4.74 6.25
C ASN A 73 -3.47 3.79 7.45
N MET A 74 -2.56 2.84 7.39
CA MET A 74 -2.22 1.92 8.48
C MET A 74 -0.95 2.44 9.16
N ILE A 75 -1.10 3.05 10.32
CA ILE A 75 0.04 3.59 11.11
C ILE A 75 0.52 2.47 12.04
N VAL A 76 1.84 2.25 12.08
CA VAL A 76 2.49 1.14 12.81
C VAL A 76 1.80 -0.20 12.48
N PRO A 77 1.87 -0.64 11.21
CA PRO A 77 1.16 -1.84 10.78
C PRO A 77 1.61 -3.05 11.57
N SER A 78 0.65 -3.91 11.92
CA SER A 78 0.96 -5.19 12.57
C SER A 78 1.67 -6.14 11.59
N GLY A 79 2.40 -7.12 12.13
CA GLY A 79 3.07 -8.13 11.31
C GLY A 79 2.14 -8.96 10.42
N ASP A 80 0.84 -9.02 10.75
CA ASP A 80 -0.14 -9.79 9.99
C ASP A 80 -0.70 -9.04 8.77
N VAL A 81 -0.35 -7.76 8.59
CA VAL A 81 -0.75 -6.99 7.42
C VAL A 81 -0.04 -7.53 6.19
N SER A 82 -0.81 -8.02 5.22
CA SER A 82 -0.29 -8.44 3.92
C SER A 82 -0.08 -7.25 3.01
N LEU A 83 1.01 -7.26 2.26
CA LEU A 83 1.31 -6.25 1.23
C LEU A 83 0.54 -6.53 -0.05
N PHE A 84 0.07 -5.46 -0.70
CA PHE A 84 -0.57 -5.54 -2.00
C PHE A 84 0.14 -4.63 -3.01
N PRO A 85 0.06 -4.95 -4.31
CA PRO A 85 0.53 -4.06 -5.36
C PRO A 85 -0.11 -2.68 -5.21
N GLY A 86 0.72 -1.62 -5.35
CA GLY A 86 0.29 -0.24 -5.18
C GLY A 86 0.32 0.27 -3.74
N ASP A 87 0.57 -0.57 -2.73
CA ASP A 87 0.79 -0.10 -1.36
C ASP A 87 2.02 0.82 -1.31
N GLN A 88 1.87 1.95 -0.63
CA GLN A 88 2.97 2.86 -0.32
C GLN A 88 3.43 2.63 1.11
N MET A 89 4.65 2.17 1.26
CA MET A 89 5.26 1.91 2.56
C MET A 89 6.16 3.08 2.94
N LEU A 90 5.86 3.75 4.05
CA LEU A 90 6.76 4.73 4.66
C LEU A 90 7.70 3.98 5.61
N ALA A 91 8.98 3.99 5.27
CA ALA A 91 10.04 3.40 6.06
C ALA A 91 10.84 4.48 6.80
N VAL A 92 11.44 4.12 7.94
CA VAL A 92 12.38 4.93 8.71
C VAL A 92 13.64 4.14 8.99
N GLY A 93 14.80 4.79 8.86
CA GLY A 93 16.11 4.21 9.11
C GLY A 93 17.23 5.18 8.80
N THR A 94 18.48 4.71 8.92
CA THR A 94 19.64 5.45 8.43
C THR A 94 19.69 5.43 6.89
N SER A 95 20.48 6.31 6.30
CA SER A 95 20.68 6.35 4.83
C SER A 95 21.06 4.98 4.28
N ALA A 96 21.98 4.26 4.93
CA ALA A 96 22.43 2.93 4.52
C ALA A 96 21.31 1.87 4.65
N GLN A 97 20.49 1.95 5.72
CA GLN A 97 19.37 1.03 5.94
C GLN A 97 18.27 1.22 4.89
N LEU A 98 17.95 2.46 4.55
CA LEU A 98 16.97 2.77 3.52
C LEU A 98 17.45 2.38 2.13
N GLU A 99 18.73 2.56 1.83
CA GLU A 99 19.34 2.06 0.59
C GLU A 99 19.25 0.53 0.49
N SER A 100 19.57 -0.19 1.58
CA SER A 100 19.42 -1.64 1.64
C SER A 100 17.98 -2.08 1.42
N LEU A 101 17.02 -1.37 2.03
CA LEU A 101 15.59 -1.65 1.83
C LEU A 101 15.17 -1.40 0.37
N ARG A 102 15.64 -0.32 -0.26
CA ARG A 102 15.37 -0.02 -1.67
C ARG A 102 15.89 -1.12 -2.57
N ASN A 103 17.13 -1.56 -2.35
CA ASN A 103 17.74 -2.65 -3.10
C ASN A 103 16.98 -3.97 -2.92
N MET A 104 16.59 -4.30 -1.68
CA MET A 104 15.78 -5.47 -1.38
C MET A 104 14.43 -5.43 -2.12
N MET A 105 13.75 -4.27 -2.13
CA MET A 105 12.50 -4.09 -2.87
C MET A 105 12.70 -4.17 -4.38
N ALA A 106 13.78 -3.64 -4.93
CA ALA A 106 14.09 -3.71 -6.35
C ALA A 106 14.41 -5.16 -6.79
N CYS A 107 15.17 -5.92 -6.00
CA CYS A 107 15.47 -7.33 -6.27
C CYS A 107 14.25 -8.24 -6.14
N ALA A 108 13.23 -7.80 -5.40
CA ALA A 108 12.00 -8.55 -5.21
C ALA A 108 11.01 -8.43 -6.38
N VAL A 109 11.37 -7.71 -7.43
CA VAL A 109 10.56 -7.66 -8.65
C VAL A 109 10.88 -8.92 -9.46
N ALA A 110 9.88 -9.78 -9.66
CA ALA A 110 10.01 -10.92 -10.56
C ALA A 110 10.39 -10.40 -11.95
N PRO A 111 11.32 -11.05 -12.66
CA PRO A 111 11.60 -10.69 -14.04
C PRO A 111 10.27 -10.73 -14.80
N GLU A 112 10.01 -9.69 -15.61
CA GLU A 112 8.89 -9.73 -16.53
C GLU A 112 9.05 -10.99 -17.39
N ILE A 113 8.27 -12.01 -17.09
CA ILE A 113 8.07 -13.08 -18.03
C ILE A 113 7.41 -12.37 -19.21
N GLN A 114 8.12 -12.25 -20.30
CA GLN A 114 7.53 -11.86 -21.59
C GLN A 114 6.56 -12.99 -21.95
N ASP A 115 5.40 -12.94 -21.32
CA ASP A 115 4.36 -13.91 -21.50
C ASP A 115 3.63 -13.49 -22.78
N SER A 116 3.76 -14.34 -23.76
CA SER A 116 3.07 -14.26 -25.03
C SER A 116 1.54 -14.21 -24.79
N GLY A 117 1.02 -13.03 -24.49
CA GLY A 117 -0.41 -12.70 -24.57
C GLY A 117 -1.31 -13.10 -23.41
N ASN A 118 -0.81 -13.69 -22.32
CA ASN A 118 -1.64 -14.17 -21.21
C ASN A 118 -1.08 -13.73 -19.83
N SER A 119 -0.72 -12.45 -19.69
CA SER A 119 -0.07 -11.97 -18.46
C SER A 119 -1.08 -11.81 -17.33
N PHE A 120 -1.00 -12.72 -16.34
CA PHE A 120 -1.70 -12.57 -15.08
C PHE A 120 -1.15 -11.38 -14.29
N LYS A 121 -2.02 -10.45 -13.93
CA LYS A 121 -1.69 -9.26 -13.14
C LYS A 121 -2.67 -9.10 -11.99
N ILE A 122 -2.23 -8.42 -10.94
CA ILE A 122 -3.10 -7.93 -9.88
C ILE A 122 -2.98 -6.41 -9.90
N VAL A 123 -4.08 -5.72 -10.16
CA VAL A 123 -4.10 -4.26 -10.21
C VAL A 123 -5.15 -3.68 -9.29
N PRO A 124 -4.85 -2.56 -8.62
CA PRO A 124 -5.85 -1.74 -7.97
C PRO A 124 -6.55 -0.87 -9.01
N GLU A 125 -7.88 -0.85 -8.98
CA GLU A 125 -8.73 -0.01 -9.80
C GLU A 125 -9.62 0.85 -8.90
N ALA A 126 -9.52 2.17 -9.04
CA ALA A 126 -10.38 3.11 -8.34
C ALA A 126 -11.67 3.33 -9.14
N LEU A 127 -12.81 2.96 -8.57
CA LEU A 127 -14.09 3.06 -9.26
C LEU A 127 -14.62 4.50 -9.26
N THR A 128 -14.98 4.97 -10.45
CA THR A 128 -15.74 6.21 -10.67
C THR A 128 -17.20 5.91 -10.95
N GLU A 129 -18.04 6.92 -11.09
CA GLU A 129 -19.44 6.76 -11.52
C GLU A 129 -19.56 6.07 -12.89
N GLU A 130 -18.56 6.24 -13.77
CA GLU A 130 -18.52 5.71 -15.14
C GLU A 130 -17.87 4.33 -15.22
N SER A 131 -17.30 3.82 -14.13
CA SER A 131 -16.60 2.54 -14.15
C SER A 131 -17.56 1.38 -14.42
N PHE A 132 -17.14 0.43 -15.25
CA PHE A 132 -17.91 -0.75 -15.65
C PHE A 132 -18.49 -1.55 -14.47
N LEU A 133 -17.79 -1.58 -13.33
CA LEU A 133 -18.18 -2.31 -12.14
C LEU A 133 -19.21 -1.55 -11.29
N THR A 134 -19.24 -0.22 -11.35
CA THR A 134 -20.07 0.63 -10.49
C THR A 134 -21.55 0.31 -10.64
N GLY A 135 -22.23 0.13 -9.50
CA GLY A 135 -23.65 -0.20 -9.45
C GLY A 135 -23.98 -1.69 -9.68
N LYS A 136 -23.02 -2.50 -10.10
CA LYS A 136 -23.22 -3.95 -10.32
C LYS A 136 -22.86 -4.76 -9.06
N THR A 137 -23.42 -5.94 -8.94
CA THR A 137 -22.96 -6.94 -7.97
C THR A 137 -21.79 -7.70 -8.53
N LEU A 138 -20.93 -8.26 -7.64
CA LEU A 138 -19.78 -9.06 -8.08
C LEU A 138 -20.21 -10.18 -9.04
N ARG A 139 -21.28 -10.88 -8.75
CA ARG A 139 -21.88 -11.89 -9.64
C ARG A 139 -22.30 -11.30 -10.98
N GLY A 140 -22.89 -10.09 -10.97
CA GLY A 140 -23.41 -9.41 -12.17
C GLY A 140 -22.32 -8.86 -13.10
N THR A 141 -21.07 -8.74 -12.63
CA THR A 141 -19.96 -8.25 -13.45
C THR A 141 -19.47 -9.26 -14.49
N ASN A 142 -19.72 -10.56 -14.26
CA ASN A 142 -19.24 -11.66 -15.11
C ASN A 142 -17.72 -11.65 -15.35
N LEU A 143 -16.92 -11.10 -14.44
CA LEU A 143 -15.46 -10.96 -14.57
C LEU A 143 -14.76 -12.30 -14.92
N ARG A 144 -15.30 -13.41 -14.46
CA ARG A 144 -14.75 -14.74 -14.78
C ARG A 144 -14.78 -15.06 -16.28
N LYS A 145 -15.70 -14.48 -17.05
CA LYS A 145 -15.74 -14.61 -18.52
C LYS A 145 -14.51 -13.98 -19.17
N TYR A 146 -13.93 -12.99 -18.50
CA TYR A 146 -12.72 -12.28 -18.93
C TYR A 146 -11.47 -12.78 -18.19
N HIS A 147 -11.53 -13.99 -17.63
CA HIS A 147 -10.42 -14.56 -16.84
C HIS A 147 -9.94 -13.65 -15.70
N CYS A 148 -10.85 -12.84 -15.15
CA CYS A 148 -10.59 -11.92 -14.05
C CYS A 148 -11.42 -12.27 -12.81
N MET A 149 -10.89 -11.91 -11.64
CA MET A 149 -11.58 -12.01 -10.36
C MET A 149 -11.26 -10.83 -9.44
N VAL A 150 -12.18 -10.48 -8.56
CA VAL A 150 -11.92 -9.52 -7.49
C VAL A 150 -11.34 -10.26 -6.29
N ILE A 151 -10.20 -9.76 -5.80
CA ILE A 151 -9.54 -10.29 -4.60
C ILE A 151 -10.04 -9.56 -3.36
N SER A 152 -10.14 -8.22 -3.45
CA SER A 152 -10.49 -7.38 -2.33
C SER A 152 -11.07 -6.04 -2.78
N VAL A 153 -11.77 -5.38 -1.88
CA VAL A 153 -12.35 -4.04 -2.07
C VAL A 153 -12.03 -3.18 -0.85
N LEU A 154 -11.58 -1.97 -1.09
CA LEU A 154 -11.47 -0.93 -0.07
C LEU A 154 -12.60 0.08 -0.28
N ARG A 155 -13.47 0.25 0.73
CA ARG A 155 -14.53 1.24 0.78
C ARG A 155 -14.32 2.18 1.96
N GLY A 156 -13.92 3.40 1.68
CA GLY A 156 -13.53 4.33 2.75
C GLY A 156 -12.36 3.79 3.56
N SER A 157 -12.60 3.39 4.82
CA SER A 157 -11.61 2.77 5.70
C SER A 157 -11.81 1.25 5.89
N GLU A 158 -12.82 0.68 5.25
CA GLU A 158 -13.14 -0.74 5.36
C GLU A 158 -12.46 -1.53 4.24
N PHE A 159 -11.67 -2.54 4.60
CA PHE A 159 -11.00 -3.44 3.66
C PHE A 159 -11.68 -4.81 3.68
N ILE A 160 -12.36 -5.14 2.57
CA ILE A 160 -13.15 -6.35 2.40
C ILE A 160 -12.35 -7.33 1.54
N THR A 161 -11.95 -8.45 2.13
CA THR A 161 -11.27 -9.55 1.43
C THR A 161 -12.30 -10.58 0.97
N ASN A 162 -12.15 -11.11 -0.24
CA ASN A 162 -13.10 -12.07 -0.83
C ASN A 162 -14.56 -11.59 -0.72
N PRO A 163 -14.92 -10.48 -1.38
CA PRO A 163 -16.30 -9.98 -1.30
C PRO A 163 -17.30 -11.04 -1.76
N GLU A 164 -18.44 -11.09 -1.08
CA GLU A 164 -19.53 -12.02 -1.39
C GLU A 164 -20.11 -11.79 -2.81
N PRO A 165 -20.66 -12.82 -3.45
CA PRO A 165 -21.20 -12.70 -4.81
C PRO A 165 -22.23 -11.58 -5.01
N ASP A 166 -22.97 -11.24 -3.96
CA ASP A 166 -23.99 -10.19 -3.99
C ASP A 166 -23.45 -8.81 -3.54
N PHE A 167 -22.12 -8.72 -3.27
CA PHE A 167 -21.47 -7.45 -2.99
C PHE A 167 -21.66 -6.48 -4.15
N ARG A 168 -22.19 -5.28 -3.86
CA ARG A 168 -22.46 -4.23 -4.85
C ARG A 168 -21.35 -3.19 -4.82
N PHE A 169 -20.69 -3.00 -5.95
CA PHE A 169 -19.66 -1.97 -6.12
C PHE A 169 -20.27 -0.56 -6.18
N GLN A 170 -19.51 0.40 -5.64
CA GLN A 170 -19.89 1.82 -5.60
C GLN A 170 -18.74 2.68 -6.13
N ALA A 171 -19.07 3.88 -6.63
CA ALA A 171 -18.07 4.89 -6.89
C ALA A 171 -17.29 5.24 -5.61
N GLY A 172 -15.98 5.39 -5.72
CA GLY A 172 -15.08 5.60 -4.59
C GLY A 172 -14.52 4.30 -3.99
N ASP A 173 -14.99 3.11 -4.40
CA ASP A 173 -14.33 1.86 -4.04
C ASP A 173 -12.96 1.77 -4.75
N THR A 174 -11.96 1.19 -4.08
CA THR A 174 -10.76 0.70 -4.74
C THR A 174 -10.82 -0.82 -4.78
N VAL A 175 -10.78 -1.40 -5.96
CA VAL A 175 -10.97 -2.84 -6.20
C VAL A 175 -9.67 -3.46 -6.68
N TRP A 176 -9.19 -4.52 -6.02
CA TRP A 176 -8.06 -5.30 -6.53
C TRP A 176 -8.56 -6.42 -7.42
N ILE A 177 -8.21 -6.34 -8.70
CA ILE A 177 -8.60 -7.28 -9.73
C ILE A 177 -7.38 -8.13 -10.12
N ALA A 178 -7.54 -9.44 -10.12
CA ALA A 178 -6.55 -10.39 -10.59
C ALA A 178 -7.01 -11.04 -11.89
N GLY A 179 -6.13 -11.16 -12.86
CA GLY A 179 -6.42 -11.84 -14.12
C GLY A 179 -5.70 -11.28 -15.34
N ASN A 180 -6.20 -11.62 -16.51
CA ASN A 180 -5.73 -11.08 -17.79
C ASN A 180 -6.50 -9.80 -18.11
N LEU A 181 -5.96 -8.65 -17.71
CA LEU A 181 -6.63 -7.36 -17.82
C LEU A 181 -6.75 -6.84 -19.26
N ALA A 182 -5.92 -7.34 -20.19
CA ALA A 182 -6.03 -6.97 -21.60
C ALA A 182 -7.41 -7.34 -22.20
N GLU A 183 -8.07 -8.35 -21.64
CA GLU A 183 -9.43 -8.73 -22.05
C GLU A 183 -10.51 -7.83 -21.44
N LEU A 184 -10.20 -7.15 -20.32
CA LEU A 184 -11.13 -6.26 -19.63
C LEU A 184 -11.16 -4.86 -20.27
N GLU A 185 -10.06 -4.40 -20.85
CA GLU A 185 -9.94 -3.08 -21.49
C GLU A 185 -10.74 -2.99 -22.80
N THR A 186 -11.26 -4.11 -23.29
CA THR A 186 -12.06 -4.18 -24.53
C THR A 186 -13.58 -4.12 -24.29
N VAL A 187 -14.03 -3.88 -23.05
CA VAL A 187 -15.44 -3.85 -22.64
C VAL A 187 -15.89 -2.46 -22.29
#